data_13b3608b8721d03b501d6ec6a106e945
#
_entry.id   13b3608b8721d03b501d6ec6a106e945
#
_cell.length_a   1.000
_cell.length_b   1.000
_cell.length_c   1.000
_cell.angle_alpha   90.00
_cell.angle_beta   90.00
_cell.angle_gamma   90.00
#
_symmetry.space_group_name_H-M   'P 1'
#
loop_
_entity.id
_entity.type
_entity.pdbx_description
1 polymer ?
#
loop_
_entity_poly.entity_id
_entity_poly.type
_entity_poly.pdbx_seq_one_letter_code
_entity_poly.pdbx_strand_id
1 'polypeptide(L)'
;MLFKNKRFLITGGTGSFGSATIRKLLDQKVREIVIFSRDEKKQHDLRLSYKGNDRLNFIVGDIRDYEGVKNALNNIDYVFNAAALKQVPTAEIFPLESLKTNTIGAENLIRAAKNTNVKKIVFLSTDKAVSPVNAMGMTKALMEKIVIANAMILKQQKSNLKLCITRYGNVLASRGSLLTVFNKQINSKKPITITDPGMTRFVMTMKEAIDLVFYAFKNGKNGDLFVRKAPSATVDTYLKSFLLLKKIKKYPIKIIGSRYGEKKHESLLNSEEYSLSRNKKNYFIKKLSQDQSKQSSFFEKGKKILSKVNDYNSNNTKMCSVSELHKIFKDSNVLNILDE
;
A
#
# COMPACT_ATOMS: atom_id res chain seq x y z
N MET A 1 14.34 -11.95 17.46
CA MET A 1 13.54 -11.67 16.23
C MET A 1 12.06 -11.81 16.56
N LEU A 2 11.27 -10.77 16.28
CA LEU A 2 9.85 -10.68 16.70
C LEU A 2 8.96 -11.78 16.07
N PHE A 3 9.29 -12.23 14.87
CA PHE A 3 8.47 -13.18 14.10
C PHE A 3 9.06 -14.58 13.99
N LYS A 4 10.11 -14.88 14.76
CA LYS A 4 10.70 -16.22 14.81
C LYS A 4 9.61 -17.25 15.11
N ASN A 5 9.60 -18.35 14.36
CA ASN A 5 8.65 -19.45 14.45
C ASN A 5 7.17 -19.07 14.26
N LYS A 6 6.87 -17.92 13.63
CA LYS A 6 5.49 -17.48 13.29
C LYS A 6 5.12 -17.86 11.87
N ARG A 7 3.83 -18.06 11.64
CA ARG A 7 3.24 -18.32 10.32
C ARG A 7 2.56 -17.07 9.78
N PHE A 8 2.85 -16.75 8.53
CA PHE A 8 2.30 -15.58 7.85
C PHE A 8 1.46 -15.99 6.64
N LEU A 9 0.33 -15.33 6.43
CA LEU A 9 -0.41 -15.32 5.18
C LEU A 9 -0.17 -13.98 4.47
N ILE A 10 0.17 -14.04 3.17
CA ILE A 10 0.28 -12.85 2.32
C ILE A 10 -0.72 -12.98 1.18
N THR A 11 -1.81 -12.21 1.23
CA THR A 11 -2.72 -12.13 0.09
C THR A 11 -2.12 -11.23 -0.98
N GLY A 12 -2.26 -11.61 -2.24
CA GLY A 12 -1.57 -10.91 -3.34
C GLY A 12 -0.04 -11.07 -3.28
N GLY A 13 0.45 -12.18 -2.71
CA GLY A 13 1.86 -12.43 -2.44
C GLY A 13 2.77 -12.45 -3.68
N THR A 14 2.22 -12.67 -4.87
CA THR A 14 2.95 -12.63 -6.16
C THR A 14 3.12 -11.21 -6.72
N GLY A 15 2.56 -10.18 -6.05
CA GLY A 15 2.74 -8.78 -6.41
C GLY A 15 4.06 -8.20 -5.89
N SER A 16 4.44 -6.99 -6.35
CA SER A 16 5.69 -6.32 -5.94
C SER A 16 5.85 -6.22 -4.41
N PHE A 17 4.77 -5.88 -3.69
CA PHE A 17 4.78 -5.81 -2.22
C PHE A 17 4.86 -7.17 -1.56
N GLY A 18 4.09 -8.14 -2.07
CA GLY A 18 4.12 -9.51 -1.57
C GLY A 18 5.51 -10.11 -1.66
N SER A 19 6.14 -10.05 -2.83
CA SER A 19 7.49 -10.58 -3.05
C SER A 19 8.54 -9.89 -2.17
N ALA A 20 8.47 -8.57 -2.01
CA ALA A 20 9.38 -7.84 -1.11
C ALA A 20 9.16 -8.20 0.36
N THR A 21 7.91 -8.45 0.77
CA THR A 21 7.57 -8.90 2.13
C THR A 21 8.09 -10.31 2.41
N ILE A 22 7.98 -11.22 1.44
CA ILE A 22 8.51 -12.60 1.55
C ILE A 22 10.00 -12.56 1.86
N ARG A 23 10.81 -11.83 1.07
CA ARG A 23 12.25 -11.68 1.30
C ARG A 23 12.54 -11.28 2.75
N LYS A 24 11.91 -10.23 3.22
CA LYS A 24 12.12 -9.71 4.58
C LYS A 24 11.65 -10.68 5.68
N LEU A 25 10.58 -11.44 5.46
CA LEU A 25 10.11 -12.45 6.43
C LEU A 25 11.07 -13.64 6.52
N LEU A 26 11.64 -14.09 5.40
CA LEU A 26 12.63 -15.16 5.40
C LEU A 26 13.84 -14.82 6.27
N ASP A 27 14.29 -13.55 6.25
CA ASP A 27 15.36 -13.05 7.13
C ASP A 27 14.97 -13.05 8.61
N GLN A 28 13.68 -13.02 8.94
CA GLN A 28 13.16 -13.04 10.32
C GLN A 28 13.04 -14.45 10.92
N LYS A 29 13.47 -15.50 10.21
CA LYS A 29 13.37 -16.90 10.64
C LYS A 29 11.93 -17.31 11.00
N VAL A 30 10.98 -16.88 10.18
CA VAL A 30 9.57 -17.32 10.29
C VAL A 30 9.47 -18.82 10.02
N ARG A 31 8.44 -19.46 10.59
CA ARG A 31 8.17 -20.88 10.39
C ARG A 31 7.67 -21.17 8.97
N GLU A 32 6.72 -20.35 8.50
CA GLU A 32 6.06 -20.57 7.21
C GLU A 32 5.51 -19.25 6.68
N ILE A 33 5.51 -19.10 5.36
CA ILE A 33 4.86 -18.01 4.63
C ILE A 33 3.92 -18.64 3.61
N VAL A 34 2.61 -18.44 3.82
CA VAL A 34 1.57 -18.84 2.87
C VAL A 34 1.33 -17.71 1.89
N ILE A 35 1.52 -17.98 0.60
CA ILE A 35 1.32 -17.06 -0.51
C ILE A 35 -0.05 -17.37 -1.12
N PHE A 36 -1.01 -16.45 -0.95
CA PHE A 36 -2.37 -16.60 -1.45
C PHE A 36 -2.60 -15.63 -2.61
N SER A 37 -2.85 -16.15 -3.80
CA SER A 37 -3.15 -15.35 -4.99
C SER A 37 -3.86 -16.16 -6.06
N ARG A 38 -4.48 -15.47 -7.03
CA ARG A 38 -5.24 -16.10 -8.13
C ARG A 38 -4.38 -16.59 -9.28
N ASP A 39 -3.19 -16.03 -9.44
CA ASP A 39 -2.34 -16.19 -10.62
C ASP A 39 -1.37 -17.36 -10.39
N GLU A 40 -1.74 -18.52 -10.90
CA GLU A 40 -0.96 -19.76 -10.83
C GLU A 40 0.43 -19.60 -11.47
N LYS A 41 0.50 -18.95 -12.64
CA LYS A 41 1.78 -18.76 -13.33
C LYS A 41 2.75 -17.95 -12.47
N LYS A 42 2.29 -16.83 -11.90
CA LYS A 42 3.15 -16.01 -11.02
C LYS A 42 3.54 -16.75 -9.75
N GLN A 43 2.68 -17.65 -9.23
CA GLN A 43 3.05 -18.51 -8.10
C GLN A 43 4.14 -19.50 -8.49
N HIS A 44 4.01 -20.12 -9.67
CA HIS A 44 5.02 -21.04 -10.20
C HIS A 44 6.37 -20.34 -10.39
N ASP A 45 6.38 -19.18 -11.08
CA ASP A 45 7.59 -18.38 -11.29
C ASP A 45 8.25 -17.99 -9.95
N LEU A 46 7.43 -17.57 -8.98
CA LEU A 46 7.92 -17.21 -7.65
C LEU A 46 8.50 -18.41 -6.90
N ARG A 47 7.89 -19.59 -7.00
CA ARG A 47 8.39 -20.84 -6.41
C ARG A 47 9.75 -21.20 -6.98
N LEU A 48 9.91 -21.10 -8.29
CA LEU A 48 11.19 -21.35 -8.95
C LEU A 48 12.28 -20.37 -8.51
N SER A 49 11.94 -19.08 -8.39
CA SER A 49 12.88 -18.04 -7.95
C SER A 49 13.43 -18.26 -6.53
N TYR A 50 12.69 -18.97 -5.68
CA TYR A 50 13.10 -19.36 -4.34
C TYR A 50 13.64 -20.80 -4.25
N LYS A 51 13.87 -21.47 -5.37
CA LYS A 51 14.46 -22.82 -5.45
C LYS A 51 13.73 -23.84 -4.56
N GLY A 52 12.41 -23.78 -4.48
CA GLY A 52 11.59 -24.68 -3.67
C GLY A 52 11.80 -24.56 -2.15
N ASN A 53 12.10 -23.36 -1.65
CA ASN A 53 12.27 -23.12 -0.21
C ASN A 53 11.07 -23.67 0.57
N ASP A 54 11.30 -24.61 1.48
CA ASP A 54 10.29 -25.37 2.25
C ASP A 54 9.43 -24.53 3.20
N ARG A 55 9.88 -23.31 3.52
CA ARG A 55 9.10 -22.34 4.32
C ARG A 55 8.05 -21.59 3.50
N LEU A 56 8.01 -21.76 2.17
CA LEU A 56 7.03 -21.11 1.30
C LEU A 56 5.94 -22.11 0.88
N ASN A 57 4.72 -21.81 1.25
CA ASN A 57 3.53 -22.56 0.86
C ASN A 57 2.68 -21.71 -0.11
N PHE A 58 2.23 -22.30 -1.20
CA PHE A 58 1.51 -21.59 -2.25
C PHE A 58 0.08 -22.11 -2.36
N ILE A 59 -0.88 -21.20 -2.20
CA ILE A 59 -2.32 -21.50 -2.32
C ILE A 59 -2.90 -20.65 -3.45
N VAL A 60 -3.41 -21.30 -4.48
CA VAL A 60 -4.20 -20.64 -5.52
C VAL A 60 -5.60 -20.38 -4.95
N GLY A 61 -5.99 -19.10 -4.91
CA GLY A 61 -7.29 -18.72 -4.37
C GLY A 61 -7.59 -17.23 -4.57
N ASP A 62 -8.84 -16.88 -4.42
CA ASP A 62 -9.36 -15.51 -4.59
C ASP A 62 -9.81 -14.93 -3.25
N ILE A 63 -9.38 -13.71 -2.94
CA ILE A 63 -9.80 -13.01 -1.72
C ILE A 63 -11.31 -12.73 -1.69
N ARG A 64 -11.98 -12.75 -2.85
CA ARG A 64 -13.42 -12.61 -3.00
C ARG A 64 -14.19 -13.86 -2.55
N ASP A 65 -13.52 -15.01 -2.51
CA ASP A 65 -14.07 -16.26 -2.03
C ASP A 65 -13.81 -16.40 -0.52
N TYR A 66 -14.90 -16.40 0.25
CA TYR A 66 -14.83 -16.48 1.70
C TYR A 66 -14.28 -17.83 2.20
N GLU A 67 -14.72 -18.95 1.62
CA GLU A 67 -14.31 -20.28 2.07
C GLU A 67 -12.82 -20.54 1.73
N GLY A 68 -12.37 -20.13 0.56
CA GLY A 68 -10.95 -20.18 0.18
C GLY A 68 -10.07 -19.36 1.13
N VAL A 69 -10.50 -18.15 1.51
CA VAL A 69 -9.81 -17.32 2.49
C VAL A 69 -9.79 -17.97 3.88
N LYS A 70 -10.92 -18.51 4.34
CA LYS A 70 -11.05 -19.19 5.63
C LYS A 70 -10.11 -20.39 5.72
N ASN A 71 -10.04 -21.20 4.69
CA ASN A 71 -9.14 -22.34 4.63
C ASN A 71 -7.67 -21.92 4.65
N ALA A 72 -7.32 -20.84 3.95
CA ALA A 72 -5.94 -20.32 3.92
C ALA A 72 -5.47 -19.73 5.27
N LEU A 73 -6.40 -19.41 6.19
CA LEU A 73 -6.08 -18.88 7.52
C LEU A 73 -5.75 -19.97 8.57
N ASN A 74 -5.82 -21.23 8.22
CA ASN A 74 -5.53 -22.33 9.14
C ASN A 74 -4.09 -22.21 9.67
N ASN A 75 -3.97 -22.18 11.01
CA ASN A 75 -2.69 -22.07 11.73
C ASN A 75 -1.87 -20.80 11.42
N ILE A 76 -2.47 -19.71 10.94
CA ILE A 76 -1.79 -18.43 10.65
C ILE A 76 -1.76 -17.54 11.90
N ASP A 77 -0.59 -16.95 12.20
CA ASP A 77 -0.42 -15.94 13.26
C ASP A 77 -0.65 -14.51 12.77
N TYR A 78 -0.18 -14.18 11.56
CA TYR A 78 -0.17 -12.83 11.00
C TYR A 78 -0.58 -12.81 9.54
N VAL A 79 -1.32 -11.78 9.15
CA VAL A 79 -1.76 -11.61 7.76
C VAL A 79 -1.32 -10.26 7.22
N PHE A 80 -0.69 -10.26 6.04
CA PHE A 80 -0.49 -9.06 5.25
C PHE A 80 -1.44 -9.06 4.07
N ASN A 81 -2.42 -8.17 4.09
CA ASN A 81 -3.40 -8.03 3.01
C ASN A 81 -2.89 -7.04 1.95
N ALA A 82 -2.21 -7.58 0.92
CA ALA A 82 -1.71 -6.82 -0.24
C ALA A 82 -2.48 -7.12 -1.54
N ALA A 83 -3.49 -7.99 -1.50
CA ALA A 83 -4.36 -8.24 -2.65
C ALA A 83 -5.18 -6.99 -2.97
N ALA A 84 -5.08 -6.49 -4.21
CA ALA A 84 -5.86 -5.35 -4.67
C ALA A 84 -5.88 -5.25 -6.20
N LEU A 85 -6.94 -4.64 -6.74
CA LEU A 85 -6.92 -3.99 -8.03
C LEU A 85 -6.48 -2.53 -7.81
N LYS A 86 -5.34 -2.14 -8.39
CA LYS A 86 -4.67 -0.86 -8.09
C LYS A 86 -4.54 0.09 -9.28
N GLN A 87 -4.84 -0.36 -10.47
CA GLN A 87 -4.75 0.46 -11.69
C GLN A 87 -5.98 1.34 -11.81
N VAL A 88 -5.78 2.67 -11.79
CA VAL A 88 -6.89 3.63 -11.85
C VAL A 88 -7.73 3.44 -13.12
N PRO A 89 -7.14 3.39 -14.35
CA PRO A 89 -7.96 3.21 -15.55
C PRO A 89 -8.80 1.93 -15.54
N THR A 90 -8.24 0.82 -15.08
CA THR A 90 -8.96 -0.44 -14.97
C THR A 90 -10.10 -0.37 -13.95
N ALA A 91 -9.87 0.32 -12.83
CA ALA A 91 -10.89 0.48 -11.80
C ALA A 91 -12.04 1.37 -12.25
N GLU A 92 -11.78 2.39 -13.07
CA GLU A 92 -12.83 3.23 -13.66
C GLU A 92 -13.73 2.45 -14.63
N ILE A 93 -13.14 1.55 -15.43
CA ILE A 93 -13.90 0.71 -16.36
C ILE A 93 -14.62 -0.44 -15.63
N PHE A 94 -14.01 -0.99 -14.60
CA PHE A 94 -14.53 -2.14 -13.84
C PHE A 94 -14.65 -1.84 -12.33
N PRO A 95 -15.45 -0.85 -11.92
CA PRO A 95 -15.54 -0.41 -10.52
C PRO A 95 -16.05 -1.52 -9.59
N LEU A 96 -16.96 -2.36 -10.06
CA LEU A 96 -17.50 -3.47 -9.29
C LEU A 96 -16.42 -4.52 -8.97
N GLU A 97 -15.54 -4.84 -9.92
CA GLU A 97 -14.43 -5.77 -9.67
C GLU A 97 -13.42 -5.20 -8.67
N SER A 98 -13.20 -3.88 -8.70
CA SER A 98 -12.40 -3.17 -7.72
C SER A 98 -13.05 -3.21 -6.34
N LEU A 99 -14.36 -2.99 -6.24
CA LEU A 99 -15.14 -3.10 -5.00
C LEU A 99 -15.07 -4.52 -4.42
N LYS A 100 -15.34 -5.54 -5.24
CA LYS A 100 -15.29 -6.94 -4.81
C LYS A 100 -13.90 -7.31 -4.27
N THR A 101 -12.83 -6.90 -4.95
CA THR A 101 -11.46 -7.27 -4.57
C THR A 101 -10.96 -6.44 -3.38
N ASN A 102 -11.06 -5.11 -3.46
CA ASN A 102 -10.44 -4.21 -2.50
C ASN A 102 -11.24 -4.10 -1.20
N THR A 103 -12.57 -4.16 -1.29
CA THR A 103 -13.49 -3.88 -0.18
C THR A 103 -14.09 -5.17 0.38
N ILE A 104 -14.83 -5.93 -0.44
CA ILE A 104 -15.49 -7.17 -0.01
C ILE A 104 -14.43 -8.23 0.34
N GLY A 105 -13.34 -8.34 -0.44
CA GLY A 105 -12.25 -9.24 -0.14
C GLY A 105 -11.60 -8.94 1.22
N ALA A 106 -11.45 -7.67 1.58
CA ALA A 106 -10.95 -7.29 2.91
C ALA A 106 -11.93 -7.67 4.02
N GLU A 107 -13.25 -7.49 3.82
CA GLU A 107 -14.29 -7.92 4.77
C GLU A 107 -14.31 -9.45 4.92
N ASN A 108 -14.21 -10.21 3.82
CA ASN A 108 -14.10 -11.68 3.87
C ASN A 108 -12.92 -12.11 4.75
N LEU A 109 -11.76 -11.46 4.57
CA LEU A 109 -10.57 -11.75 5.35
C LEU A 109 -10.77 -11.47 6.84
N ILE A 110 -11.39 -10.34 7.20
CA ILE A 110 -11.68 -9.98 8.59
C ILE A 110 -12.67 -10.98 9.19
N ARG A 111 -13.76 -11.27 8.49
CA ARG A 111 -14.81 -12.18 8.93
C ARG A 111 -14.26 -13.59 9.17
N ALA A 112 -13.45 -14.09 8.26
CA ALA A 112 -12.80 -15.39 8.41
C ALA A 112 -11.81 -15.40 9.58
N ALA A 113 -11.02 -14.35 9.77
CA ALA A 113 -10.01 -14.26 10.82
C ALA A 113 -10.60 -14.18 12.24
N LYS A 114 -11.84 -13.70 12.42
CA LYS A 114 -12.49 -13.61 13.74
C LYS A 114 -12.58 -14.95 14.47
N ASN A 115 -12.67 -16.04 13.73
CA ASN A 115 -12.83 -17.40 14.26
C ASN A 115 -11.52 -18.22 14.16
N THR A 116 -10.37 -17.55 14.10
CA THR A 116 -9.05 -18.19 14.00
C THR A 116 -8.09 -17.66 15.06
N ASN A 117 -6.86 -18.21 15.10
CA ASN A 117 -5.79 -17.76 15.99
C ASN A 117 -4.97 -16.58 15.44
N VAL A 118 -5.42 -15.92 14.37
CA VAL A 118 -4.75 -14.77 13.80
C VAL A 118 -4.67 -13.63 14.82
N LYS A 119 -3.45 -13.15 15.07
CA LYS A 119 -3.17 -12.09 16.05
C LYS A 119 -3.28 -10.69 15.48
N LYS A 120 -2.91 -10.55 14.20
CA LYS A 120 -2.91 -9.23 13.55
C LYS A 120 -3.01 -9.34 12.04
N ILE A 121 -3.82 -8.45 11.45
CA ILE A 121 -3.89 -8.22 10.01
C ILE A 121 -3.41 -6.79 9.75
N VAL A 122 -2.50 -6.62 8.79
CA VAL A 122 -2.10 -5.31 8.26
C VAL A 122 -2.66 -5.15 6.84
N PHE A 123 -3.52 -4.16 6.67
CA PHE A 123 -4.15 -3.84 5.39
C PHE A 123 -3.34 -2.77 4.65
N LEU A 124 -3.06 -3.04 3.38
CA LEU A 124 -2.36 -2.12 2.51
C LEU A 124 -3.34 -1.13 1.89
N SER A 125 -3.15 0.16 2.17
CA SER A 125 -3.89 1.26 1.58
C SER A 125 -2.99 2.21 0.76
N THR A 126 -3.48 3.38 0.40
CA THR A 126 -2.86 4.28 -0.57
C THR A 126 -3.21 5.74 -0.29
N ASP A 127 -2.39 6.67 -0.77
CA ASP A 127 -2.67 8.11 -0.86
C ASP A 127 -3.99 8.42 -1.59
N LYS A 128 -4.37 7.57 -2.55
CA LYS A 128 -5.60 7.75 -3.32
C LYS A 128 -6.88 7.46 -2.53
N ALA A 129 -6.78 6.84 -1.35
CA ALA A 129 -7.89 6.65 -0.42
C ALA A 129 -8.24 7.93 0.36
N VAL A 130 -7.36 8.94 0.37
CA VAL A 130 -7.60 10.24 1.02
C VAL A 130 -8.34 11.14 0.05
N SER A 131 -9.53 11.62 0.40
CA SER A 131 -10.38 12.45 -0.48
C SER A 131 -10.42 11.87 -1.92
N PRO A 132 -10.95 10.64 -2.10
CA PRO A 132 -10.80 9.89 -3.34
C PRO A 132 -11.56 10.53 -4.51
N VAL A 133 -10.94 10.57 -5.68
CA VAL A 133 -11.52 11.12 -6.94
C VAL A 133 -11.67 10.07 -8.03
N ASN A 134 -11.34 8.80 -7.72
CA ASN A 134 -11.44 7.68 -8.66
C ASN A 134 -11.92 6.40 -7.96
N ALA A 135 -12.47 5.45 -8.72
CA ALA A 135 -13.06 4.22 -8.19
C ALA A 135 -12.06 3.39 -7.36
N MET A 136 -10.78 3.33 -7.78
CA MET A 136 -9.75 2.62 -7.01
C MET A 136 -9.57 3.25 -5.63
N GLY A 137 -9.44 4.58 -5.56
CA GLY A 137 -9.33 5.32 -4.30
C GLY A 137 -10.58 5.17 -3.44
N MET A 138 -11.79 5.25 -4.04
CA MET A 138 -13.08 5.07 -3.32
C MET A 138 -13.18 3.68 -2.69
N THR A 139 -12.82 2.61 -3.42
CA THR A 139 -12.87 1.25 -2.88
C THR A 139 -11.84 1.03 -1.77
N LYS A 140 -10.67 1.67 -1.83
CA LYS A 140 -9.67 1.65 -0.76
C LYS A 140 -10.11 2.47 0.46
N ALA A 141 -10.72 3.64 0.25
CA ALA A 141 -11.29 4.44 1.34
C ALA A 141 -12.39 3.67 2.08
N LEU A 142 -13.28 3.00 1.35
CA LEU A 142 -14.33 2.17 1.94
C LEU A 142 -13.73 0.96 2.68
N MET A 143 -12.70 0.31 2.14
CA MET A 143 -11.94 -0.72 2.85
C MET A 143 -11.42 -0.21 4.19
N GLU A 144 -10.81 0.97 4.24
CA GLU A 144 -10.32 1.55 5.49
C GLU A 144 -11.45 1.76 6.52
N LYS A 145 -12.61 2.24 6.08
CA LYS A 145 -13.79 2.40 6.96
C LYS A 145 -14.26 1.06 7.52
N ILE A 146 -14.31 0.00 6.70
CA ILE A 146 -14.67 -1.35 7.13
C ILE A 146 -13.66 -1.89 8.14
N VAL A 147 -12.36 -1.71 7.90
CA VAL A 147 -11.30 -2.13 8.83
C VAL A 147 -11.45 -1.42 10.19
N ILE A 148 -11.71 -0.10 10.17
CA ILE A 148 -11.90 0.70 11.39
C ILE A 148 -13.16 0.28 12.14
N ALA A 149 -14.29 0.09 11.45
CA ALA A 149 -15.54 -0.37 12.06
C ALA A 149 -15.38 -1.73 12.74
N ASN A 150 -14.77 -2.71 12.03
CA ASN A 150 -14.47 -4.01 12.61
C ASN A 150 -13.48 -3.92 13.79
N ALA A 151 -12.49 -3.02 13.72
CA ALA A 151 -11.57 -2.79 14.83
C ALA A 151 -12.30 -2.26 16.08
N MET A 152 -13.33 -1.43 15.93
CA MET A 152 -14.17 -0.96 17.05
C MET A 152 -14.92 -2.15 17.68
N ILE A 153 -15.57 -2.99 16.86
CA ILE A 153 -16.30 -4.18 17.32
C ILE A 153 -15.35 -5.14 18.07
N LEU A 154 -14.20 -5.46 17.49
CA LEU A 154 -13.21 -6.35 18.10
C LEU A 154 -12.67 -5.77 19.43
N LYS A 155 -12.55 -4.45 19.54
CA LYS A 155 -12.14 -3.80 20.80
C LYS A 155 -13.21 -3.95 21.88
N GLN A 156 -14.50 -3.77 21.55
CA GLN A 156 -15.63 -3.98 22.47
C GLN A 156 -15.70 -5.44 22.94
N GLN A 157 -15.47 -6.39 22.02
CA GLN A 157 -15.45 -7.83 22.30
C GLN A 157 -14.18 -8.31 23.03
N LYS A 158 -13.24 -7.41 23.34
CA LYS A 158 -11.93 -7.73 23.94
C LYS A 158 -11.16 -8.80 23.15
N SER A 159 -11.36 -8.85 21.82
CA SER A 159 -10.71 -9.83 20.94
C SER A 159 -9.19 -9.62 20.87
N ASN A 160 -8.46 -10.73 20.74
CA ASN A 160 -7.02 -10.74 20.53
C ASN A 160 -6.62 -10.32 19.10
N LEU A 161 -7.53 -10.43 18.13
CA LEU A 161 -7.30 -10.01 16.74
C LEU A 161 -7.16 -8.49 16.68
N LYS A 162 -6.08 -8.03 16.03
CA LYS A 162 -5.82 -6.59 15.81
C LYS A 162 -5.80 -6.29 14.32
N LEU A 163 -6.48 -5.24 13.92
CA LEU A 163 -6.53 -4.75 12.54
C LEU A 163 -5.76 -3.43 12.46
N CYS A 164 -4.82 -3.32 11.53
CA CYS A 164 -4.04 -2.10 11.29
C CYS A 164 -4.04 -1.76 9.81
N ILE A 165 -3.91 -0.49 9.51
CA ILE A 165 -3.84 0.04 8.13
C ILE A 165 -2.49 0.70 7.93
N THR A 166 -1.88 0.48 6.76
CA THR A 166 -0.71 1.24 6.30
C THR A 166 -1.06 1.99 5.03
N ARG A 167 -0.77 3.30 5.00
CA ARG A 167 -1.04 4.17 3.87
C ARG A 167 0.26 4.78 3.38
N TYR A 168 0.50 4.72 2.08
CA TYR A 168 1.70 5.28 1.45
C TYR A 168 1.39 5.77 0.04
N GLY A 169 2.29 6.61 -0.50
CA GLY A 169 2.20 7.16 -1.84
C GLY A 169 2.82 6.27 -2.92
N ASN A 170 3.40 6.90 -3.93
CA ASN A 170 4.03 6.18 -5.03
C ASN A 170 5.30 5.45 -4.57
N VAL A 171 5.37 4.15 -4.87
CA VAL A 171 6.56 3.34 -4.62
C VAL A 171 7.34 3.17 -5.90
N LEU A 172 8.65 3.53 -5.84
CA LEU A 172 9.56 3.49 -6.97
C LEU A 172 9.62 2.11 -7.60
N ALA A 173 9.62 2.07 -8.93
CA ALA A 173 9.74 0.86 -9.75
C ALA A 173 8.71 -0.25 -9.44
N SER A 174 7.63 0.03 -8.69
CA SER A 174 6.54 -0.93 -8.55
C SER A 174 5.79 -1.08 -9.86
N ARG A 175 5.19 -2.26 -10.11
CA ARG A 175 4.43 -2.54 -11.36
C ARG A 175 3.42 -1.45 -11.66
N GLY A 176 3.46 -0.90 -12.90
CA GLY A 176 2.59 0.18 -13.35
C GLY A 176 2.90 1.54 -12.74
N SER A 177 4.07 1.72 -12.11
CA SER A 177 4.53 3.03 -11.62
C SER A 177 5.02 3.91 -12.77
N LEU A 178 5.22 5.20 -12.47
CA LEU A 178 5.72 6.19 -13.44
C LEU A 178 7.01 5.73 -14.12
N LEU A 179 7.97 5.22 -13.35
CA LEU A 179 9.26 4.76 -13.86
C LEU A 179 9.16 3.52 -14.74
N THR A 180 8.24 2.59 -14.42
CA THR A 180 8.01 1.40 -15.29
C THR A 180 7.41 1.79 -16.63
N VAL A 181 6.55 2.83 -16.66
CA VAL A 181 6.00 3.38 -17.92
C VAL A 181 7.10 4.03 -18.74
N PHE A 182 7.92 4.90 -18.13
CA PHE A 182 9.03 5.56 -18.81
C PHE A 182 10.02 4.52 -19.38
N ASN A 183 10.42 3.52 -18.58
CA ASN A 183 11.31 2.46 -19.03
C ASN A 183 10.77 1.71 -20.24
N LYS A 184 9.49 1.30 -20.17
CA LYS A 184 8.83 0.61 -21.29
C LYS A 184 8.79 1.46 -22.56
N GLN A 185 8.50 2.75 -22.43
CA GLN A 185 8.46 3.67 -23.60
C GLN A 185 9.84 3.86 -24.21
N ILE A 186 10.88 4.04 -23.41
CA ILE A 186 12.28 4.13 -23.88
C ILE A 186 12.68 2.85 -24.59
N ASN A 187 12.47 1.68 -23.99
CA ASN A 187 12.84 0.39 -24.57
C ASN A 187 12.09 0.11 -25.87
N SER A 188 10.86 0.63 -26.00
CA SER A 188 10.06 0.55 -27.24
C SER A 188 10.35 1.68 -28.25
N LYS A 189 11.36 2.52 -28.00
CA LYS A 189 11.71 3.70 -28.84
C LYS A 189 10.53 4.65 -29.08
N LYS A 190 9.58 4.75 -28.12
CA LYS A 190 8.42 5.64 -28.19
C LYS A 190 8.67 6.88 -27.34
N PRO A 191 8.10 8.05 -27.72
CA PRO A 191 8.15 9.24 -26.86
C PRO A 191 7.64 8.94 -25.44
N ILE A 192 8.30 9.53 -24.43
CA ILE A 192 7.80 9.47 -23.06
C ILE A 192 6.57 10.35 -22.93
N THR A 193 5.46 9.77 -22.47
CA THR A 193 4.23 10.52 -22.24
C THR A 193 4.12 10.90 -20.76
N ILE A 194 3.87 12.18 -20.50
CA ILE A 194 3.57 12.72 -19.17
C ILE A 194 2.24 13.47 -19.20
N THR A 195 1.50 13.44 -18.11
CA THR A 195 0.19 14.11 -18.01
C THR A 195 0.36 15.61 -17.79
N ASP A 196 0.93 16.00 -16.67
CA ASP A 196 1.28 17.39 -16.32
C ASP A 196 2.64 17.39 -15.61
N PRO A 197 3.65 18.12 -16.10
CA PRO A 197 4.97 18.21 -15.49
C PRO A 197 4.95 18.70 -14.04
N GLY A 198 3.98 19.56 -13.69
CA GLY A 198 3.82 20.17 -12.37
C GLY A 198 3.09 19.30 -11.35
N MET A 199 2.52 18.15 -11.73
CA MET A 199 1.95 17.21 -10.76
C MET A 199 3.02 16.74 -9.79
N THR A 200 2.68 16.65 -8.51
CA THR A 200 3.61 16.12 -7.50
C THR A 200 3.21 14.73 -7.05
N ARG A 201 4.21 13.89 -6.76
CA ARG A 201 4.03 12.54 -6.24
C ARG A 201 4.99 12.31 -5.08
N PHE A 202 4.55 11.57 -4.06
CA PHE A 202 5.44 11.14 -3.01
C PHE A 202 6.53 10.20 -3.55
N VAL A 203 7.71 10.27 -2.97
CA VAL A 203 8.86 9.41 -3.30
C VAL A 203 9.04 8.42 -2.17
N MET A 204 8.91 7.12 -2.47
CA MET A 204 9.13 6.07 -1.49
C MET A 204 9.78 4.86 -2.15
N THR A 205 10.79 4.30 -1.49
CA THR A 205 11.43 3.05 -1.91
C THR A 205 10.60 1.84 -1.45
N MET A 206 10.76 0.70 -2.12
CA MET A 206 10.12 -0.55 -1.68
C MET A 206 10.55 -0.93 -0.25
N LYS A 207 11.83 -0.76 0.08
CA LYS A 207 12.35 -1.00 1.43
C LYS A 207 11.59 -0.19 2.47
N GLU A 208 11.40 1.10 2.25
CA GLU A 208 10.67 1.98 3.16
C GLU A 208 9.20 1.62 3.33
N ALA A 209 8.55 1.21 2.23
CA ALA A 209 7.17 0.75 2.26
C ALA A 209 7.02 -0.54 3.09
N ILE A 210 7.94 -1.49 2.92
CA ILE A 210 7.95 -2.71 3.72
C ILE A 210 8.32 -2.43 5.18
N ASP A 211 9.23 -1.49 5.46
CA ASP A 211 9.55 -1.07 6.83
C ASP A 211 8.32 -0.49 7.55
N LEU A 212 7.45 0.25 6.84
CA LEU A 212 6.17 0.73 7.38
C LEU A 212 5.24 -0.43 7.78
N VAL A 213 5.12 -1.45 6.92
CA VAL A 213 4.31 -2.65 7.20
C VAL A 213 4.83 -3.38 8.43
N PHE A 214 6.13 -3.61 8.52
CA PHE A 214 6.75 -4.25 9.68
C PHE A 214 6.64 -3.42 10.95
N TYR A 215 6.70 -2.09 10.83
CA TYR A 215 6.46 -1.18 11.95
C TYR A 215 5.02 -1.32 12.47
N ALA A 216 4.03 -1.42 11.57
CA ALA A 216 2.62 -1.65 11.92
C ALA A 216 2.43 -3.03 12.59
N PHE A 217 3.05 -4.09 12.07
CA PHE A 217 3.02 -5.40 12.72
C PHE A 217 3.58 -5.35 14.14
N LYS A 218 4.71 -4.67 14.35
CA LYS A 218 5.37 -4.57 15.65
C LYS A 218 4.59 -3.71 16.65
N ASN A 219 4.17 -2.52 16.24
CA ASN A 219 3.72 -1.46 17.15
C ASN A 219 2.21 -1.18 17.08
N GLY A 220 1.51 -1.71 16.06
CA GLY A 220 0.11 -1.40 15.82
C GLY A 220 -0.83 -1.95 16.87
N LYS A 221 -1.72 -1.10 17.33
CA LYS A 221 -2.90 -1.44 18.11
C LYS A 221 -4.11 -1.51 17.19
N ASN A 222 -5.20 -2.04 17.70
CA ASN A 222 -6.42 -2.23 16.92
C ASN A 222 -6.95 -0.89 16.38
N GLY A 223 -7.20 -0.81 15.07
CA GLY A 223 -7.68 0.37 14.37
C GLY A 223 -6.63 1.46 14.07
N ASP A 224 -5.34 1.20 14.34
CA ASP A 224 -4.29 2.17 14.03
C ASP A 224 -4.04 2.29 12.53
N LEU A 225 -3.99 3.53 12.04
CA LEU A 225 -3.51 3.89 10.70
C LEU A 225 -2.09 4.44 10.77
N PHE A 226 -1.20 3.88 9.98
CA PHE A 226 0.20 4.27 9.87
C PHE A 226 0.48 4.90 8.53
N VAL A 227 1.11 6.06 8.55
CA VAL A 227 1.57 6.80 7.37
C VAL A 227 3.06 7.06 7.51
N ARG A 228 3.84 6.71 6.48
CA ARG A 228 5.26 7.09 6.44
C ARG A 228 5.40 8.52 5.95
N LYS A 229 6.21 9.31 6.63
CA LYS A 229 6.65 10.62 6.12
C LYS A 229 7.57 10.38 4.93
N ALA A 230 7.23 10.98 3.80
CA ALA A 230 7.98 10.81 2.57
C ALA A 230 8.25 12.17 1.92
N PRO A 231 9.40 12.37 1.27
CA PRO A 231 9.60 13.51 0.38
C PRO A 231 8.73 13.32 -0.87
N SER A 232 8.67 14.34 -1.69
CA SER A 232 7.96 14.34 -2.96
C SER A 232 8.83 14.89 -4.09
N ALA A 233 8.36 14.72 -5.31
CA ALA A 233 8.95 15.36 -6.49
C ALA A 233 7.86 15.63 -7.52
N THR A 234 8.10 16.59 -8.41
CA THR A 234 7.26 16.81 -9.59
C THR A 234 7.47 15.71 -10.62
N VAL A 235 6.49 15.48 -11.49
CA VAL A 235 6.62 14.53 -12.61
C VAL A 235 7.79 14.90 -13.50
N ASP A 236 8.04 16.20 -13.72
CA ASP A 236 9.21 16.69 -14.45
C ASP A 236 10.53 16.30 -13.75
N THR A 237 10.61 16.45 -12.42
CA THR A 237 11.78 16.03 -11.64
C THR A 237 12.00 14.51 -11.75
N TYR A 238 10.92 13.71 -11.67
CA TYR A 238 11.00 12.26 -11.88
C TYR A 238 11.58 11.92 -13.26
N LEU A 239 11.09 12.59 -14.31
CA LEU A 239 11.54 12.36 -15.67
C LEU A 239 13.02 12.72 -15.85
N LYS A 240 13.42 13.92 -15.45
CA LYS A 240 14.81 14.39 -15.55
C LYS A 240 15.77 13.50 -14.77
N SER A 241 15.40 13.11 -13.55
CA SER A 241 16.20 12.19 -12.72
C SER A 241 16.33 10.80 -13.34
N PHE A 242 15.29 10.31 -14.01
CA PHE A 242 15.30 9.02 -14.68
C PHE A 242 16.13 9.02 -15.96
N LEU A 243 16.03 10.07 -16.78
CA LEU A 243 16.89 10.24 -17.96
C LEU A 243 18.36 10.33 -17.56
N LEU A 244 18.67 11.08 -16.48
CA LEU A 244 20.02 11.16 -15.92
C LEU A 244 20.53 9.77 -15.46
N LEU A 245 19.68 8.97 -14.79
CA LEU A 245 20.01 7.62 -14.36
C LEU A 245 20.32 6.69 -15.54
N LYS A 246 19.58 6.83 -16.65
CA LYS A 246 19.78 6.10 -17.90
C LYS A 246 20.92 6.68 -18.76
N LYS A 247 21.59 7.76 -18.34
CA LYS A 247 22.62 8.50 -19.09
C LYS A 247 22.11 9.02 -20.45
N ILE A 248 20.83 9.36 -20.54
CA ILE A 248 20.19 9.88 -21.76
C ILE A 248 20.15 11.41 -21.66
N LYS A 249 20.83 12.11 -22.58
CA LYS A 249 20.89 13.59 -22.61
C LYS A 249 19.60 14.22 -23.13
N LYS A 250 19.00 13.66 -24.20
CA LYS A 250 17.76 14.14 -24.81
C LYS A 250 16.86 12.95 -25.18
N TYR A 251 15.57 13.09 -24.96
CA TYR A 251 14.58 12.10 -25.37
C TYR A 251 13.25 12.79 -25.73
N PRO A 252 12.51 12.29 -26.74
CA PRO A 252 11.22 12.88 -27.10
C PRO A 252 10.21 12.75 -25.95
N ILE A 253 9.55 13.86 -25.61
CA ILE A 253 8.54 13.95 -24.55
C ILE A 253 7.26 14.47 -25.17
N LYS A 254 6.12 13.84 -24.82
CA LYS A 254 4.78 14.27 -25.20
C LYS A 254 3.96 14.55 -23.94
N ILE A 255 3.49 15.78 -23.77
CA ILE A 255 2.53 16.14 -22.73
C ILE A 255 1.13 15.77 -23.25
N ILE A 256 0.40 14.94 -22.49
CA ILE A 256 -0.91 14.42 -22.89
C ILE A 256 -2.08 15.01 -22.10
N GLY A 257 -1.82 15.91 -21.15
CA GLY A 257 -2.82 16.47 -20.24
C GLY A 257 -3.20 15.53 -19.10
N SER A 258 -3.89 16.07 -18.09
CA SER A 258 -4.36 15.31 -16.92
C SER A 258 -5.43 14.31 -17.34
N ARG A 259 -5.34 13.09 -16.78
CA ARG A 259 -6.36 12.07 -16.99
C ARG A 259 -7.52 12.28 -16.02
N TYR A 260 -8.68 11.78 -16.40
CA TYR A 260 -9.82 11.72 -15.48
C TYR A 260 -9.44 10.91 -14.21
N GLY A 261 -9.81 11.43 -13.04
CA GLY A 261 -9.50 10.77 -11.77
C GLY A 261 -8.05 10.88 -11.28
N GLU A 262 -7.22 11.72 -11.91
CA GLU A 262 -5.87 12.06 -11.42
C GLU A 262 -5.89 13.36 -10.62
N LYS A 263 -5.22 13.36 -9.47
CA LYS A 263 -4.99 14.56 -8.66
C LYS A 263 -3.70 15.26 -9.06
N LYS A 264 -3.70 16.60 -9.01
CA LYS A 264 -2.47 17.39 -9.16
C LYS A 264 -1.46 17.06 -8.05
N HIS A 265 -1.95 16.98 -6.80
CA HIS A 265 -1.18 16.63 -5.61
C HIS A 265 -1.88 15.48 -4.88
N GLU A 266 -1.12 14.50 -4.40
CA GLU A 266 -1.66 13.37 -3.64
C GLU A 266 -1.58 13.66 -2.13
N SER A 267 -2.62 13.27 -1.37
CA SER A 267 -2.66 13.42 0.08
C SER A 267 -2.49 12.09 0.79
N LEU A 268 -1.71 12.05 1.87
CA LEU A 268 -1.56 10.88 2.74
C LEU A 268 -2.41 10.99 4.02
N LEU A 269 -2.71 12.20 4.46
CA LEU A 269 -3.64 12.48 5.55
C LEU A 269 -4.45 13.72 5.17
N ASN A 270 -5.77 13.69 5.36
CA ASN A 270 -6.56 14.90 5.31
C ASN A 270 -6.32 15.76 6.57
N SER A 271 -6.82 16.97 6.58
CA SER A 271 -6.62 17.95 7.67
C SER A 271 -7.05 17.41 9.03
N GLU A 272 -8.21 16.74 9.11
CA GLU A 272 -8.71 16.12 10.35
C GLU A 272 -7.78 14.99 10.81
N GLU A 273 -7.45 14.06 9.91
CA GLU A 273 -6.55 12.93 10.21
C GLU A 273 -5.16 13.40 10.64
N TYR A 274 -4.66 14.47 10.00
CA TYR A 274 -3.35 15.04 10.31
C TYR A 274 -3.33 15.65 11.70
N SER A 275 -4.36 16.42 12.05
CA SER A 275 -4.51 17.06 13.38
C SER A 275 -4.61 16.02 14.50
N LEU A 276 -5.24 14.87 14.25
CA LEU A 276 -5.42 13.79 15.22
C LEU A 276 -4.25 12.78 15.26
N SER A 277 -3.29 12.92 14.35
CA SER A 277 -2.17 12.00 14.25
C SER A 277 -1.07 12.31 15.24
N ARG A 278 -0.51 11.26 15.85
CA ARG A 278 0.73 11.36 16.63
C ARG A 278 1.91 11.46 15.69
N ASN A 279 2.70 12.53 15.85
CA ASN A 279 3.91 12.74 15.09
C ASN A 279 5.07 11.91 15.71
N LYS A 280 5.64 10.98 14.96
CA LYS A 280 6.84 10.21 15.28
C LYS A 280 7.96 10.54 14.28
N LYS A 281 9.20 10.20 14.58
CA LYS A 281 10.36 10.53 13.72
C LYS A 281 10.09 10.30 12.23
N ASN A 282 9.67 9.09 11.86
CA ASN A 282 9.47 8.68 10.47
C ASN A 282 8.00 8.42 10.09
N TYR A 283 7.06 8.56 11.03
CA TYR A 283 5.69 8.14 10.85
C TYR A 283 4.69 9.11 11.45
N PHE A 284 3.53 9.24 10.82
CA PHE A 284 2.31 9.69 11.46
C PHE A 284 1.48 8.46 11.85
N ILE A 285 0.89 8.49 13.03
CA ILE A 285 0.07 7.40 13.54
C ILE A 285 -1.27 7.98 14.01
N LYS A 286 -2.31 7.71 13.23
CA LYS A 286 -3.67 8.03 13.64
C LYS A 286 -4.21 6.85 14.45
N LYS A 287 -4.56 7.12 15.71
CA LYS A 287 -5.11 6.12 16.61
C LYS A 287 -6.63 6.04 16.46
N LEU A 288 -7.18 4.85 16.73
CA LEU A 288 -8.60 4.71 16.94
C LEU A 288 -8.99 5.53 18.19
N SER A 289 -9.84 6.54 18.02
CA SER A 289 -10.24 7.38 19.14
C SER A 289 -11.18 6.60 20.10
N GLN A 290 -11.09 6.90 21.39
CA GLN A 290 -12.01 6.28 22.38
C GLN A 290 -13.46 6.72 22.15
N ASP A 291 -13.66 7.95 21.71
CA ASP A 291 -14.99 8.51 21.43
C ASP A 291 -15.67 7.83 20.23
N GLN A 292 -14.90 7.37 19.22
CA GLN A 292 -15.44 6.64 18.08
C GLN A 292 -15.91 5.22 18.44
N SER A 293 -15.62 4.73 19.64
CA SER A 293 -16.07 3.40 20.08
C SER A 293 -17.51 3.38 20.63
N LYS A 294 -18.16 4.54 20.79
CA LYS A 294 -19.56 4.65 21.23
C LYS A 294 -20.41 5.17 20.07
N GLN A 295 -21.49 4.48 19.75
CA GLN A 295 -22.40 4.85 18.67
C GLN A 295 -23.00 6.25 18.86
N SER A 296 -23.31 6.62 20.11
CA SER A 296 -23.77 7.96 20.49
C SER A 296 -22.82 9.10 20.11
N SER A 297 -21.49 8.84 20.08
CA SER A 297 -20.52 9.88 19.72
C SER A 297 -20.55 10.28 18.24
N PHE A 298 -21.15 9.48 17.38
CA PHE A 298 -21.38 9.85 15.97
C PHE A 298 -22.60 10.73 15.75
N PHE A 299 -23.58 10.66 16.65
CA PHE A 299 -24.87 11.35 16.51
C PHE A 299 -25.01 12.55 17.43
N GLU A 300 -24.35 12.57 18.60
CA GLU A 300 -24.61 13.54 19.66
C GLU A 300 -23.47 14.52 19.95
N LYS A 301 -22.23 14.22 19.52
CA LYS A 301 -21.05 15.02 19.88
C LYS A 301 -20.20 15.37 18.65
N GLY A 302 -20.36 16.61 18.17
CA GLY A 302 -19.39 17.21 17.23
C GLY A 302 -18.06 17.51 17.94
N LYS A 303 -16.94 17.34 17.26
CA LYS A 303 -15.63 17.86 17.69
C LYS A 303 -15.38 19.21 17.04
N LYS A 304 -14.82 20.14 17.81
CA LYS A 304 -14.29 21.38 17.27
C LYS A 304 -13.26 21.03 16.20
N ILE A 305 -13.56 21.24 14.92
CA ILE A 305 -12.61 21.06 13.83
C ILE A 305 -11.49 22.07 14.05
N LEU A 306 -10.25 21.60 14.14
CA LEU A 306 -9.08 22.47 14.14
C LEU A 306 -8.93 23.05 12.74
N SER A 307 -9.57 24.18 12.48
CA SER A 307 -9.78 24.81 11.16
C SER A 307 -8.53 25.38 10.49
N LYS A 308 -7.31 25.10 11.00
CA LYS A 308 -6.06 25.70 10.51
C LYS A 308 -4.99 24.68 10.06
N VAL A 309 -5.32 23.41 9.95
CA VAL A 309 -4.34 22.38 9.54
C VAL A 309 -4.66 21.97 8.12
N ASN A 310 -3.71 22.15 7.21
CA ASN A 310 -3.80 21.65 5.83
C ASN A 310 -3.60 20.13 5.79
N ASP A 311 -4.06 19.48 4.72
CA ASP A 311 -3.74 18.09 4.41
C ASP A 311 -2.22 17.88 4.40
N TYR A 312 -1.76 16.71 4.84
CA TYR A 312 -0.40 16.27 4.54
C TYR A 312 -0.36 15.70 3.12
N ASN A 313 0.14 16.50 2.18
CA ASN A 313 0.12 16.17 0.75
C ASN A 313 1.51 16.31 0.10
N SER A 314 1.61 15.84 -1.14
CA SER A 314 2.86 15.83 -1.90
C SER A 314 3.36 17.21 -2.34
N ASN A 315 2.58 18.30 -2.13
CA ASN A 315 3.00 19.65 -2.43
C ASN A 315 3.55 20.39 -1.19
N ASN A 316 3.22 19.93 0.04
CA ASN A 316 3.64 20.59 1.28
C ASN A 316 4.59 19.74 2.14
N THR A 317 5.28 18.79 1.53
CA THR A 317 6.39 18.04 2.14
C THR A 317 7.72 18.42 1.49
N LYS A 318 8.84 17.87 1.99
CA LYS A 318 10.17 18.11 1.38
C LYS A 318 10.14 17.74 -0.11
N MET A 319 10.37 18.73 -0.98
CA MET A 319 10.49 18.53 -2.42
C MET A 319 11.91 18.13 -2.79
N CYS A 320 12.09 17.01 -3.49
CA CYS A 320 13.38 16.58 -3.99
C CYS A 320 13.81 17.38 -5.22
N SER A 321 15.08 17.77 -5.28
CA SER A 321 15.75 18.21 -6.49
C SER A 321 16.02 17.01 -7.43
N VAL A 322 16.42 17.29 -8.67
CA VAL A 322 16.82 16.24 -9.64
C VAL A 322 17.99 15.42 -9.12
N SER A 323 18.99 16.05 -8.50
CA SER A 323 20.17 15.37 -7.95
C SER A 323 19.82 14.49 -6.75
N GLU A 324 18.97 14.96 -5.83
CA GLU A 324 18.51 14.17 -4.68
C GLU A 324 17.71 12.96 -5.15
N LEU A 325 16.79 13.13 -6.09
CA LEU A 325 15.96 12.04 -6.59
C LEU A 325 16.78 11.03 -7.40
N HIS A 326 17.74 11.49 -8.21
CA HIS A 326 18.69 10.64 -8.91
C HIS A 326 19.50 9.77 -7.91
N LYS A 327 19.99 10.37 -6.82
CA LYS A 327 20.68 9.62 -5.76
C LYS A 327 19.76 8.54 -5.16
N ILE A 328 18.50 8.88 -4.83
CA ILE A 328 17.54 7.90 -4.31
C ILE A 328 17.32 6.76 -5.31
N PHE A 329 17.21 7.04 -6.61
CA PHE A 329 17.06 6.00 -7.65
C PHE A 329 18.27 5.07 -7.70
N LYS A 330 19.48 5.62 -7.64
CA LYS A 330 20.73 4.87 -7.65
C LYS A 330 20.86 3.99 -6.41
N ASP A 331 20.67 4.57 -5.22
CA ASP A 331 20.77 3.85 -3.93
C ASP A 331 19.70 2.75 -3.78
N SER A 332 18.58 2.88 -4.50
CA SER A 332 17.49 1.89 -4.52
C SER A 332 17.58 0.87 -5.66
N ASN A 333 18.67 0.87 -6.44
CA ASN A 333 18.87 -0.01 -7.59
C ASN A 333 17.68 -0.04 -8.57
N VAL A 334 17.12 1.14 -8.86
CA VAL A 334 15.88 1.26 -9.67
C VAL A 334 16.01 0.59 -11.03
N LEU A 335 17.16 0.69 -11.71
CA LEU A 335 17.37 0.06 -13.03
C LEU A 335 17.23 -1.45 -12.94
N ASN A 336 17.90 -2.09 -12.01
CA ASN A 336 17.82 -3.56 -11.86
C ASN A 336 16.39 -4.04 -11.61
N ILE A 337 15.63 -3.28 -10.77
CA ILE A 337 14.22 -3.61 -10.50
C ILE A 337 13.33 -3.45 -11.74
N LEU A 338 13.68 -2.55 -12.66
CA LEU A 338 12.92 -2.31 -13.88
C LEU A 338 13.22 -3.32 -14.99
N ASP A 339 14.36 -3.99 -14.92
CA ASP A 339 14.84 -4.98 -15.88
C ASP A 339 14.45 -6.43 -15.45
N GLU A 340 14.04 -6.63 -14.18
CA GLU A 340 13.36 -7.84 -13.66
C GLU A 340 11.88 -7.91 -14.13
#